data_488a612209449c465d2c19be3502946a
#
_entry.id   488a612209449c465d2c19be3502946a
#
_cell.length_a   1.000
_cell.length_b   1.000
_cell.length_c   1.000
_cell.angle_alpha   90.00
_cell.angle_beta   90.00
_cell.angle_gamma   90.00
#
_symmetry.space_group_name_H-M   'P 1'
#
loop_
_entity.id
_entity.type
_entity.pdbx_description
1 polymer ?
#
loop_
_entity_poly.entity_id
_entity_poly.type
_entity_poly.pdbx_seq_one_letter_code
_entity_poly.pdbx_strand_id
1 'polypeptide(L)'
;MSKISRSEIDKAIELFNSGISITKIAKQLNRDRGTLTKHLKENGVSIIQDNNKKYVNSNYFSEINEHSAYWLGLLMADGHVDLNNNVLELSLKDKEHIEKFKRDLSSDHTIGTKTINGHVYYRLCFRDQTLINDLASYGFHNTKTYNWDMPNIPNKYIKDFIRGLYDGDGCFRLKINKGIYVGESNCSIVSYNKEILEQIKLIICNETNMNPKHISIYNYENRIPELNIHSKDAVQQFTDWIYNDATIYLNRKYNKYLEFCRLRTISEDK
;
A
#
# COMPACT_ATOMS: atom_id res chain seq x y z
N MET A 1 8.76 42.78 -20.41
CA MET A 1 8.50 42.88 -18.94
C MET A 1 9.42 43.95 -18.36
N SER A 2 8.88 44.88 -17.58
CA SER A 2 9.68 45.92 -16.93
C SER A 2 10.61 45.30 -15.88
N LYS A 3 11.84 45.84 -15.74
CA LYS A 3 12.77 45.44 -14.68
C LYS A 3 12.10 45.62 -13.32
N ILE A 4 12.32 44.70 -12.40
CA ILE A 4 11.85 44.82 -11.03
C ILE A 4 12.61 45.96 -10.33
N SER A 5 11.92 46.85 -9.66
CA SER A 5 12.54 47.98 -8.98
C SER A 5 13.11 47.57 -7.62
N ARG A 6 14.05 48.35 -7.10
CA ARG A 6 14.65 48.13 -5.78
C ARG A 6 13.59 48.12 -4.67
N SER A 7 12.67 49.08 -4.72
CA SER A 7 11.57 49.14 -3.72
C SER A 7 10.63 47.93 -3.75
N GLU A 8 10.40 47.34 -4.94
CA GLU A 8 9.62 46.11 -5.06
C GLU A 8 10.36 44.90 -4.46
N ILE A 9 11.69 44.87 -4.60
CA ILE A 9 12.52 43.83 -4.00
C ILE A 9 12.51 43.97 -2.48
N ASP A 10 12.70 45.17 -1.95
CA ASP A 10 12.70 45.41 -0.50
C ASP A 10 11.34 45.05 0.13
N LYS A 11 10.23 45.40 -0.53
CA LYS A 11 8.88 45.02 -0.14
C LYS A 11 8.69 43.50 -0.20
N ALA A 12 9.24 42.83 -1.22
CA ALA A 12 9.16 41.39 -1.33
C ALA A 12 9.92 40.66 -0.20
N ILE A 13 11.08 41.23 0.21
CA ILE A 13 11.87 40.72 1.35
C ILE A 13 11.08 40.86 2.65
N GLU A 14 10.46 42.00 2.89
CA GLU A 14 9.63 42.26 4.08
C GLU A 14 8.46 41.27 4.15
N LEU A 15 7.71 41.09 3.06
CA LEU A 15 6.60 40.17 2.97
C LEU A 15 7.05 38.73 3.14
N PHE A 16 8.21 38.35 2.61
CA PHE A 16 8.75 37.00 2.78
C PHE A 16 9.16 36.74 4.23
N ASN A 17 9.81 37.69 4.88
CA ASN A 17 10.21 37.58 6.29
C ASN A 17 8.99 37.56 7.24
N SER A 18 7.86 38.13 6.82
CA SER A 18 6.56 38.00 7.54
C SER A 18 5.84 36.67 7.29
N GLY A 19 6.46 35.71 6.58
CA GLY A 19 5.92 34.35 6.35
C GLY A 19 4.99 34.22 5.14
N ILE A 20 4.90 35.26 4.27
CA ILE A 20 4.06 35.15 3.06
C ILE A 20 4.82 34.38 1.97
N SER A 21 4.17 33.39 1.36
CA SER A 21 4.79 32.54 0.33
C SER A 21 5.15 33.34 -0.93
N ILE A 22 6.28 33.00 -1.57
CA ILE A 22 6.76 33.67 -2.79
C ILE A 22 5.69 33.71 -3.89
N THR A 23 4.87 32.67 -4.01
CA THR A 23 3.77 32.60 -4.99
C THR A 23 2.72 33.67 -4.72
N LYS A 24 2.37 33.93 -3.45
CA LYS A 24 1.43 34.99 -3.07
C LYS A 24 2.05 36.38 -3.29
N ILE A 25 3.35 36.55 -2.93
CA ILE A 25 4.08 37.81 -3.15
C ILE A 25 4.18 38.12 -4.65
N ALA A 26 4.53 37.15 -5.48
CA ALA A 26 4.61 37.29 -6.94
C ALA A 26 3.26 37.73 -7.52
N LYS A 27 2.15 37.13 -7.09
CA LYS A 27 0.80 37.54 -7.49
C LYS A 27 0.46 38.94 -7.03
N GLN A 28 0.81 39.30 -5.79
CA GLN A 28 0.53 40.61 -5.20
C GLN A 28 1.34 41.77 -5.87
N LEU A 29 2.56 41.47 -6.29
CA LEU A 29 3.42 42.42 -7.00
C LEU A 29 3.26 42.34 -8.53
N ASN A 30 2.37 41.49 -9.03
CA ASN A 30 2.17 41.24 -10.46
C ASN A 30 3.48 40.92 -11.20
N ARG A 31 4.29 40.02 -10.61
CA ARG A 31 5.60 39.60 -11.12
C ARG A 31 5.67 38.11 -11.35
N ASP A 32 6.55 37.67 -12.24
CA ASP A 32 6.87 36.28 -12.40
C ASP A 32 7.56 35.71 -11.16
N ARG A 33 7.12 34.53 -10.71
CA ARG A 33 7.66 33.89 -9.49
C ARG A 33 9.14 33.54 -9.62
N GLY A 34 9.60 33.06 -10.78
CA GLY A 34 11.00 32.72 -11.03
C GLY A 34 11.90 33.92 -10.95
N THR A 35 11.49 35.03 -11.59
CA THR A 35 12.19 36.32 -11.55
C THR A 35 12.29 36.83 -10.13
N LEU A 36 11.18 36.81 -9.35
CA LEU A 36 11.17 37.26 -7.97
C LEU A 36 12.08 36.40 -7.09
N THR A 37 12.03 35.07 -7.26
CA THR A 37 12.88 34.10 -6.55
C THR A 37 14.37 34.38 -6.79
N LYS A 38 14.75 34.69 -8.04
CA LYS A 38 16.12 35.03 -8.41
C LYS A 38 16.59 36.28 -7.68
N HIS A 39 15.82 37.36 -7.72
CA HIS A 39 16.18 38.64 -7.05
C HIS A 39 16.24 38.53 -5.53
N LEU A 40 15.33 37.77 -4.90
CA LEU A 40 15.39 37.52 -3.46
C LEU A 40 16.70 36.81 -3.07
N LYS A 41 17.10 35.75 -3.83
CA LYS A 41 18.39 35.07 -3.62
C LYS A 41 19.58 35.96 -3.81
N GLU A 42 19.61 36.80 -4.85
CA GLU A 42 20.66 37.78 -5.14
C GLU A 42 20.80 38.81 -4.03
N ASN A 43 19.74 39.09 -3.26
CA ASN A 43 19.76 40.00 -2.11
C ASN A 43 19.92 39.26 -0.77
N GLY A 44 20.47 38.04 -0.78
CA GLY A 44 20.84 37.29 0.43
C GLY A 44 19.68 36.67 1.20
N VAL A 45 18.46 36.66 0.62
CA VAL A 45 17.34 35.97 1.23
C VAL A 45 17.53 34.45 1.04
N SER A 46 17.75 33.75 2.15
CA SER A 46 17.78 32.30 2.15
C SER A 46 16.37 31.79 1.87
N ILE A 47 16.11 31.53 0.60
CA ILE A 47 14.86 30.88 0.20
C ILE A 47 15.04 29.39 0.43
N ILE A 48 14.93 28.97 1.69
CA ILE A 48 14.72 27.58 2.02
C ILE A 48 13.31 27.27 1.54
N GLN A 49 13.19 26.54 0.45
CA GLN A 49 11.90 25.99 0.00
C GLN A 49 11.49 24.90 0.98
N ASP A 50 11.17 25.27 2.20
CA ASP A 50 10.76 24.30 3.24
C ASP A 50 9.28 24.43 3.60
N ASN A 51 8.49 25.14 2.83
CA ASN A 51 7.11 25.41 3.19
C ASN A 51 6.10 24.39 2.68
N ASN A 52 6.52 23.21 2.18
CA ASN A 52 5.59 22.12 1.82
C ASN A 52 6.26 20.74 1.71
N LYS A 53 7.40 20.49 2.33
CA LYS A 53 7.94 19.13 2.40
C LYS A 53 7.11 18.36 3.42
N LYS A 54 6.12 17.66 2.91
CA LYS A 54 5.30 16.80 3.74
C LYS A 54 6.17 15.69 4.32
N TYR A 55 5.92 15.38 5.58
CA TYR A 55 6.66 14.38 6.33
C TYR A 55 6.14 12.97 6.03
N VAL A 56 7.06 12.03 5.97
CA VAL A 56 6.83 10.59 6.03
C VAL A 56 8.00 9.97 6.79
N ASN A 57 7.76 8.94 7.57
CA ASN A 57 8.83 8.18 8.20
C ASN A 57 9.60 7.39 7.13
N SER A 58 10.72 7.95 6.67
CA SER A 58 11.56 7.37 5.61
C SER A 58 12.15 6.01 5.98
N ASN A 59 12.31 5.72 7.27
CA ASN A 59 12.89 4.46 7.77
C ASN A 59 11.81 3.42 8.15
N TYR A 60 10.57 3.60 7.72
CA TYR A 60 9.48 2.71 8.12
C TYR A 60 9.70 1.24 7.75
N PHE A 61 10.34 0.98 6.62
CA PHE A 61 10.63 -0.36 6.13
C PHE A 61 12.07 -0.83 6.43
N SER A 62 12.88 -0.04 7.15
CA SER A 62 14.25 -0.44 7.52
C SER A 62 14.26 -1.63 8.50
N GLU A 63 13.20 -1.79 9.30
CA GLU A 63 13.01 -2.91 10.21
C GLU A 63 11.64 -3.56 10.03
N ILE A 64 11.63 -4.90 10.00
CA ILE A 64 10.39 -5.66 9.83
C ILE A 64 9.72 -5.92 11.17
N ASN A 65 8.45 -5.54 11.25
CA ASN A 65 7.51 -5.87 12.30
C ASN A 65 6.18 -6.33 11.68
N GLU A 66 5.16 -6.65 12.50
CA GLU A 66 3.85 -7.08 12.02
C GLU A 66 3.27 -6.15 10.95
N HIS A 67 3.23 -4.83 11.25
CA HIS A 67 2.63 -3.85 10.35
C HIS A 67 3.46 -3.64 9.08
N SER A 68 4.80 -3.50 9.19
CA SER A 68 5.63 -3.30 8.01
C SER A 68 5.65 -4.53 7.09
N ALA A 69 5.62 -5.75 7.65
CA ALA A 69 5.48 -6.98 6.87
C ALA A 69 4.12 -7.03 6.14
N TYR A 70 3.04 -6.68 6.83
CA TYR A 70 1.71 -6.57 6.23
C TYR A 70 1.68 -5.58 5.06
N TRP A 71 2.21 -4.36 5.27
CA TRP A 71 2.25 -3.36 4.21
C TRP A 71 3.13 -3.77 3.04
N LEU A 72 4.25 -4.47 3.28
CA LEU A 72 5.06 -5.04 2.18
C LEU A 72 4.22 -6.00 1.33
N GLY A 73 3.48 -6.91 1.94
CA GLY A 73 2.60 -7.83 1.22
C GLY A 73 1.52 -7.09 0.42
N LEU A 74 0.85 -6.12 1.01
CA LEU A 74 -0.18 -5.33 0.35
C LEU A 74 0.40 -4.46 -0.79
N LEU A 75 1.59 -3.89 -0.60
CA LEU A 75 2.28 -3.13 -1.63
C LEU A 75 2.76 -4.02 -2.79
N MET A 76 3.11 -5.27 -2.52
CA MET A 76 3.40 -6.26 -3.58
C MET A 76 2.17 -6.51 -4.46
N ALA A 77 0.98 -6.57 -3.87
CA ALA A 77 -0.27 -6.69 -4.60
C ALA A 77 -0.66 -5.37 -5.30
N ASP A 78 -1.06 -4.38 -4.54
CA ASP A 78 -1.75 -3.17 -5.01
C ASP A 78 -0.87 -1.90 -5.10
N GLY A 79 0.36 -1.92 -4.56
CA GLY A 79 1.24 -0.76 -4.54
C GLY A 79 1.87 -0.47 -5.91
N HIS A 80 2.21 0.79 -6.16
CA HIS A 80 3.04 1.21 -7.29
C HIS A 80 4.34 1.82 -6.75
N VAL A 81 5.47 1.26 -7.17
CA VAL A 81 6.82 1.73 -6.80
C VAL A 81 7.56 2.10 -8.08
N ASP A 82 8.03 3.36 -8.14
CA ASP A 82 8.89 3.85 -9.20
C ASP A 82 10.27 4.16 -8.62
N LEU A 83 11.21 3.26 -8.84
CA LEU A 83 12.59 3.36 -8.33
C LEU A 83 13.34 4.54 -8.95
N ASN A 84 13.03 4.89 -10.20
CA ASN A 84 13.73 5.95 -10.93
C ASN A 84 13.35 7.34 -10.40
N ASN A 85 12.08 7.51 -10.01
CA ASN A 85 11.54 8.78 -9.53
C ASN A 85 11.36 8.82 -8.01
N ASN A 86 11.76 7.75 -7.30
CA ASN A 86 11.63 7.60 -5.85
C ASN A 86 10.19 7.75 -5.36
N VAL A 87 9.23 7.17 -6.09
CA VAL A 87 7.80 7.29 -5.80
C VAL A 87 7.24 5.97 -5.26
N LEU A 88 6.54 6.06 -4.15
CA LEU A 88 5.64 5.04 -3.64
C LEU A 88 4.21 5.57 -3.69
N GLU A 89 3.32 4.81 -4.31
CA GLU A 89 1.88 5.10 -4.33
C GLU A 89 1.08 3.86 -3.92
N LEU A 90 0.11 4.06 -3.04
CA LEU A 90 -0.94 3.09 -2.75
C LEU A 90 -2.31 3.70 -3.05
N SER A 91 -3.12 2.98 -3.81
CA SER A 91 -4.46 3.43 -4.22
C SER A 91 -5.48 2.32 -4.01
N LEU A 92 -6.46 2.54 -3.11
CA LEU A 92 -7.49 1.57 -2.75
C LEU A 92 -8.88 2.22 -2.77
N LYS A 93 -9.92 1.39 -2.91
CA LYS A 93 -11.32 1.83 -2.69
C LYS A 93 -11.62 2.07 -1.21
N ASP A 94 -10.92 1.39 -0.33
CA ASP A 94 -11.12 1.40 1.12
C ASP A 94 -10.35 2.57 1.74
N LYS A 95 -11.00 3.75 1.89
CA LYS A 95 -10.39 4.98 2.42
C LYS A 95 -9.75 4.77 3.79
N GLU A 96 -10.46 4.08 4.69
CA GLU A 96 -9.98 3.80 6.04
C GLU A 96 -8.66 3.01 6.05
N HIS A 97 -8.44 2.17 5.03
CA HIS A 97 -7.20 1.41 4.91
C HIS A 97 -6.02 2.29 4.46
N ILE A 98 -6.25 3.25 3.57
CA ILE A 98 -5.28 4.30 3.23
C ILE A 98 -4.97 5.18 4.45
N GLU A 99 -5.96 5.45 5.30
CA GLU A 99 -5.77 6.19 6.56
C GLU A 99 -4.92 5.39 7.58
N LYS A 100 -5.08 4.05 7.64
CA LYS A 100 -4.20 3.17 8.44
C LYS A 100 -2.75 3.26 7.91
N PHE A 101 -2.55 3.13 6.60
CA PHE A 101 -1.23 3.23 5.98
C PHE A 101 -0.56 4.58 6.26
N LYS A 102 -1.31 5.67 6.10
CA LYS A 102 -0.83 7.01 6.44
C LYS A 102 -0.38 7.14 7.90
N ARG A 103 -1.15 6.57 8.83
CA ARG A 103 -0.83 6.60 10.27
C ARG A 103 0.44 5.84 10.59
N ASP A 104 0.56 4.63 10.06
CA ASP A 104 1.71 3.76 10.31
C ASP A 104 3.01 4.40 9.82
N LEU A 105 2.97 5.05 8.64
CA LEU A 105 4.10 5.83 8.13
C LEU A 105 4.28 7.19 8.82
N SER A 106 3.49 7.51 9.85
CA SER A 106 3.52 8.80 10.55
C SER A 106 3.48 9.99 9.59
N SER A 107 2.70 9.87 8.50
CA SER A 107 2.74 10.84 7.41
C SER A 107 1.72 11.96 7.56
N ASP A 108 2.11 13.18 7.15
CA ASP A 108 1.20 14.33 7.03
C ASP A 108 0.69 14.55 5.59
N HIS A 109 1.07 13.66 4.65
CA HIS A 109 0.61 13.73 3.25
C HIS A 109 -0.90 13.71 3.14
N THR A 110 -1.42 14.49 2.20
CA THR A 110 -2.87 14.55 1.93
C THR A 110 -3.29 13.31 1.13
N ILE A 111 -4.35 12.65 1.58
CA ILE A 111 -4.99 11.60 0.81
C ILE A 111 -5.75 12.26 -0.35
N GLY A 112 -5.33 11.93 -1.56
CA GLY A 112 -5.99 12.35 -2.79
C GLY A 112 -7.06 11.33 -3.22
N THR A 113 -7.81 11.68 -4.26
CA THR A 113 -8.76 10.76 -4.91
C THR A 113 -8.49 10.69 -6.41
N LYS A 114 -8.76 9.53 -7.01
CA LYS A 114 -8.82 9.35 -8.45
C LYS A 114 -10.05 8.53 -8.84
N THR A 115 -10.64 8.84 -9.98
CA THR A 115 -11.80 8.08 -10.50
C THR A 115 -11.33 7.24 -11.69
N ILE A 116 -11.57 5.93 -11.64
CA ILE A 116 -11.26 4.98 -12.70
C ILE A 116 -12.52 4.17 -12.98
N ASN A 117 -12.99 4.18 -14.21
CA ASN A 117 -14.20 3.47 -14.63
C ASN A 117 -15.42 3.72 -13.73
N GLY A 118 -15.62 4.99 -13.31
CA GLY A 118 -16.73 5.39 -12.43
C GLY A 118 -16.55 5.04 -10.94
N HIS A 119 -15.46 4.38 -10.57
CA HIS A 119 -15.15 4.07 -9.17
C HIS A 119 -14.15 5.06 -8.57
N VAL A 120 -14.42 5.52 -7.35
CA VAL A 120 -13.50 6.38 -6.60
C VAL A 120 -12.47 5.53 -5.86
N TYR A 121 -11.20 5.88 -6.04
CA TYR A 121 -10.07 5.33 -5.30
C TYR A 121 -9.43 6.42 -4.46
N TYR A 122 -9.06 6.10 -3.25
CA TYR A 122 -8.27 6.95 -2.36
C TYR A 122 -6.80 6.64 -2.56
N ARG A 123 -5.98 7.68 -2.63
CA ARG A 123 -4.59 7.60 -3.05
C ARG A 123 -3.68 8.29 -2.06
N LEU A 124 -2.62 7.62 -1.66
CA LEU A 124 -1.51 8.19 -0.92
C LEU A 124 -0.22 7.99 -1.73
N CYS A 125 0.54 9.08 -1.89
CA CYS A 125 1.73 9.08 -2.72
C CYS A 125 2.86 9.81 -2.00
N PHE A 126 4.03 9.17 -1.94
CA PHE A 126 5.24 9.68 -1.34
C PHE A 126 6.34 9.79 -2.38
N ARG A 127 7.26 10.75 -2.18
CA ARG A 127 8.51 10.82 -2.93
C ARG A 127 9.65 10.86 -1.91
N ASP A 128 10.29 9.71 -1.68
CA ASP A 128 11.32 9.54 -0.67
C ASP A 128 12.34 8.47 -1.10
N GLN A 129 13.61 8.85 -1.19
CA GLN A 129 14.69 7.98 -1.64
C GLN A 129 14.97 6.84 -0.66
N THR A 130 14.97 7.11 0.64
CA THR A 130 15.32 6.11 1.67
C THR A 130 14.26 5.03 1.69
N LEU A 131 12.99 5.43 1.76
CA LEU A 131 11.85 4.51 1.75
C LEU A 131 11.83 3.63 0.49
N ILE A 132 12.19 4.19 -0.68
CA ILE A 132 12.26 3.44 -1.93
C ILE A 132 13.46 2.49 -1.96
N ASN A 133 14.61 2.88 -1.41
CA ASN A 133 15.77 1.98 -1.29
C ASN A 133 15.45 0.77 -0.41
N ASP A 134 14.75 0.98 0.72
CA ASP A 134 14.31 -0.12 1.58
C ASP A 134 13.37 -1.06 0.80
N LEU A 135 12.37 -0.52 0.10
CA LEU A 135 11.47 -1.34 -0.73
C LEU A 135 12.23 -2.11 -1.82
N ALA A 136 13.21 -1.49 -2.48
CA ALA A 136 14.06 -2.17 -3.47
C ALA A 136 14.82 -3.36 -2.87
N SER A 137 15.30 -3.25 -1.61
CA SER A 137 15.98 -4.35 -0.91
C SER A 137 15.06 -5.54 -0.63
N TYR A 138 13.73 -5.32 -0.58
CA TYR A 138 12.70 -6.35 -0.49
C TYR A 138 12.19 -6.85 -1.85
N GLY A 139 12.92 -6.58 -2.95
CA GLY A 139 12.58 -7.12 -4.27
C GLY A 139 11.55 -6.30 -5.05
N PHE A 140 11.26 -5.05 -4.66
CA PHE A 140 10.42 -4.19 -5.49
C PHE A 140 11.19 -3.70 -6.71
N HIS A 141 10.57 -3.83 -7.88
CA HIS A 141 11.12 -3.42 -9.18
C HIS A 141 10.10 -2.58 -9.96
N ASN A 142 10.56 -1.78 -10.92
CA ASN A 142 9.67 -0.99 -11.79
C ASN A 142 8.69 -1.86 -12.60
N THR A 143 9.01 -3.14 -12.80
CA THR A 143 8.21 -4.13 -13.55
C THR A 143 7.70 -5.26 -12.67
N LYS A 144 7.38 -4.98 -11.40
CA LYS A 144 6.99 -5.99 -10.40
C LYS A 144 5.85 -6.93 -10.82
N THR A 145 4.97 -6.49 -11.72
CA THR A 145 3.77 -7.26 -12.13
C THR A 145 4.12 -8.68 -12.59
N TYR A 146 5.27 -8.87 -13.23
CA TYR A 146 5.65 -10.15 -13.83
C TYR A 146 6.82 -10.85 -13.11
N ASN A 147 7.70 -10.09 -12.48
CA ASN A 147 8.97 -10.59 -11.94
C ASN A 147 9.24 -9.94 -10.57
N TRP A 148 8.65 -10.48 -9.51
CA TRP A 148 9.10 -10.18 -8.16
C TRP A 148 9.52 -11.47 -7.46
N ASP A 149 10.52 -11.37 -6.61
CA ASP A 149 11.00 -12.47 -5.80
C ASP A 149 10.37 -12.39 -4.40
N MET A 150 10.21 -13.57 -3.76
CA MET A 150 9.73 -13.58 -2.38
C MET A 150 10.72 -12.82 -1.49
N PRO A 151 10.30 -11.75 -0.82
CA PRO A 151 11.19 -11.00 0.05
C PRO A 151 11.63 -11.84 1.25
N ASN A 152 12.83 -11.57 1.74
CA ASN A 152 13.35 -12.21 2.94
C ASN A 152 12.64 -11.62 4.19
N ILE A 153 11.49 -12.19 4.53
CA ILE A 153 10.71 -11.81 5.71
C ILE A 153 11.06 -12.78 6.85
N PRO A 154 11.38 -12.27 8.07
CA PRO A 154 11.57 -13.14 9.23
C PRO A 154 10.35 -14.03 9.48
N ASN A 155 10.55 -15.33 9.75
CA ASN A 155 9.47 -16.31 9.89
C ASN A 155 8.35 -15.85 10.83
N LYS A 156 8.69 -15.18 11.93
CA LYS A 156 7.70 -14.67 12.90
C LYS A 156 6.70 -13.66 12.31
N TYR A 157 7.02 -13.03 11.15
CA TYR A 157 6.18 -12.05 10.46
C TYR A 157 5.72 -12.51 9.06
N ILE A 158 6.04 -13.75 8.69
CA ILE A 158 5.67 -14.26 7.35
C ILE A 158 4.16 -14.34 7.17
N LYS A 159 3.40 -14.66 8.23
CA LYS A 159 1.93 -14.65 8.20
C LYS A 159 1.38 -13.26 7.89
N ASP A 160 2.03 -12.22 8.40
CA ASP A 160 1.59 -10.84 8.23
C ASP A 160 1.83 -10.37 6.78
N PHE A 161 2.97 -10.74 6.21
CA PHE A 161 3.26 -10.52 4.79
C PHE A 161 2.23 -11.24 3.90
N ILE A 162 1.95 -12.52 4.17
CA ILE A 162 0.95 -13.30 3.41
C ILE A 162 -0.46 -12.70 3.59
N ARG A 163 -0.81 -12.21 4.79
CA ARG A 163 -2.08 -11.49 5.02
C ARG A 163 -2.18 -10.24 4.16
N GLY A 164 -1.12 -9.42 4.10
CA GLY A 164 -1.08 -8.22 3.27
C GLY A 164 -1.25 -8.53 1.79
N LEU A 165 -0.53 -9.53 1.28
CA LEU A 165 -0.65 -10.01 -0.09
C LEU A 165 -2.07 -10.53 -0.37
N TYR A 166 -2.62 -11.34 0.54
CA TYR A 166 -3.99 -11.85 0.42
C TYR A 166 -5.04 -10.75 0.49
N ASP A 167 -4.83 -9.72 1.30
CA ASP A 167 -5.74 -8.57 1.39
C ASP A 167 -5.76 -7.75 0.09
N GLY A 168 -4.66 -7.67 -0.65
CA GLY A 168 -4.60 -7.09 -2.00
C GLY A 168 -5.21 -8.06 -3.03
N ASP A 169 -4.45 -9.04 -3.45
CA ASP A 169 -4.72 -9.93 -4.60
C ASP A 169 -5.52 -11.19 -4.27
N GLY A 170 -5.88 -11.42 -3.01
CA GLY A 170 -6.64 -12.61 -2.63
C GLY A 170 -8.15 -12.47 -2.84
N CYS A 171 -8.80 -13.61 -2.94
CA CYS A 171 -10.26 -13.69 -2.99
C CYS A 171 -10.76 -14.72 -1.98
N PHE A 172 -11.80 -14.35 -1.22
CA PHE A 172 -12.50 -15.27 -0.32
C PHE A 172 -13.92 -15.50 -0.85
N ARG A 173 -14.24 -16.73 -1.23
CA ARG A 173 -15.56 -17.11 -1.72
C ARG A 173 -16.26 -18.01 -0.71
N LEU A 174 -17.49 -17.64 -0.36
CA LEU A 174 -18.43 -18.45 0.42
C LEU A 174 -19.62 -18.76 -0.46
N LYS A 175 -19.99 -20.03 -0.56
CA LYS A 175 -21.19 -20.40 -1.30
C LYS A 175 -22.38 -20.38 -0.35
N ILE A 176 -23.23 -19.39 -0.55
CA ILE A 176 -24.46 -19.18 0.21
C ILE A 176 -25.63 -19.40 -0.73
N ASN A 177 -26.54 -20.31 -0.37
CA ASN A 177 -27.78 -20.57 -1.10
C ASN A 177 -28.98 -20.18 -0.24
N LYS A 178 -29.79 -19.22 -0.73
CA LYS A 178 -30.97 -18.68 0.00
C LYS A 178 -30.64 -18.26 1.44
N GLY A 179 -29.48 -17.62 1.65
CA GLY A 179 -29.02 -17.17 2.97
C GLY A 179 -28.42 -18.26 3.85
N ILE A 180 -28.31 -19.51 3.37
CA ILE A 180 -27.73 -20.63 4.10
C ILE A 180 -26.37 -20.98 3.50
N TYR A 181 -25.35 -21.11 4.35
CA TYR A 181 -24.04 -21.61 3.95
C TYR A 181 -24.12 -23.09 3.61
N VAL A 182 -23.66 -23.47 2.42
CA VAL A 182 -23.77 -24.85 1.91
C VAL A 182 -22.48 -25.67 2.07
N GLY A 183 -21.57 -25.22 2.94
CA GLY A 183 -20.36 -25.96 3.26
C GLY A 183 -19.22 -25.80 2.25
N GLU A 184 -19.41 -25.00 1.20
CA GLU A 184 -18.39 -24.76 0.19
C GLU A 184 -17.76 -23.39 0.38
N SER A 185 -16.45 -23.38 0.55
CA SER A 185 -15.63 -22.15 0.64
C SER A 185 -14.29 -22.34 -0.05
N ASN A 186 -13.74 -21.28 -0.58
CA ASN A 186 -12.36 -21.27 -1.05
C ASN A 186 -11.71 -19.92 -0.84
N CYS A 187 -10.38 -19.96 -0.63
CA CYS A 187 -9.50 -18.80 -0.67
C CYS A 187 -8.57 -18.94 -1.85
N SER A 188 -8.35 -17.85 -2.58
CA SER A 188 -7.38 -17.87 -3.67
C SER A 188 -6.47 -16.65 -3.63
N ILE A 189 -5.27 -16.78 -4.22
CA ILE A 189 -4.29 -15.72 -4.46
C ILE A 189 -3.88 -15.84 -5.92
N VAL A 190 -3.81 -14.71 -6.63
CA VAL A 190 -3.38 -14.66 -8.02
C VAL A 190 -2.00 -14.01 -8.12
N SER A 191 -1.18 -14.48 -9.06
CA SER A 191 0.09 -13.86 -9.41
C SER A 191 0.49 -14.24 -10.82
N TYR A 192 1.06 -13.30 -11.58
CA TYR A 192 1.66 -13.62 -12.88
C TYR A 192 2.90 -14.52 -12.75
N ASN A 193 3.61 -14.44 -11.61
CA ASN A 193 4.74 -15.31 -11.32
C ASN A 193 4.25 -16.59 -10.60
N LYS A 194 4.22 -17.71 -11.32
CA LYS A 194 3.80 -19.01 -10.77
C LYS A 194 4.73 -19.50 -9.66
N GLU A 195 6.03 -19.23 -9.76
CA GLU A 195 7.01 -19.69 -8.77
C GLU A 195 6.76 -19.10 -7.39
N ILE A 196 6.27 -17.86 -7.34
CA ILE A 196 5.82 -17.24 -6.09
C ILE A 196 4.64 -17.98 -5.49
N LEU A 197 3.67 -18.42 -6.30
CA LEU A 197 2.53 -19.20 -5.80
C LEU A 197 2.97 -20.55 -5.22
N GLU A 198 3.98 -21.21 -5.82
CA GLU A 198 4.57 -22.41 -5.27
C GLU A 198 5.27 -22.15 -3.92
N GLN A 199 6.02 -21.05 -3.80
CA GLN A 199 6.65 -20.66 -2.54
C GLN A 199 5.59 -20.32 -1.47
N ILE A 200 4.54 -19.57 -1.81
CA ILE A 200 3.42 -19.28 -0.90
C ILE A 200 2.75 -20.57 -0.44
N LYS A 201 2.51 -21.53 -1.34
CA LYS A 201 1.97 -22.84 -0.99
C LYS A 201 2.84 -23.55 0.04
N LEU A 202 4.15 -23.60 -0.18
CA LEU A 202 5.09 -24.23 0.76
C LEU A 202 5.06 -23.54 2.13
N ILE A 203 5.05 -22.20 2.17
CA ILE A 203 4.94 -21.43 3.40
C ILE A 203 3.66 -21.78 4.15
N ILE A 204 2.50 -21.74 3.47
CA ILE A 204 1.22 -22.05 4.09
C ILE A 204 1.23 -23.48 4.66
N CYS A 205 1.70 -24.47 3.89
CA CYS A 205 1.77 -25.84 4.36
C CYS A 205 2.67 -26.02 5.58
N ASN A 206 3.84 -25.38 5.59
CA ASN A 206 4.81 -25.48 6.69
C ASN A 206 4.30 -24.79 7.97
N GLU A 207 3.78 -23.57 7.83
CA GLU A 207 3.33 -22.79 8.98
C GLU A 207 2.03 -23.29 9.62
N THR A 208 1.16 -23.92 8.81
CA THR A 208 -0.15 -24.38 9.28
C THR A 208 -0.25 -25.91 9.42
N ASN A 209 0.76 -26.67 9.03
CA ASN A 209 0.71 -28.13 8.87
C ASN A 209 -0.43 -28.60 7.93
N MET A 210 -0.82 -27.76 6.97
CA MET A 210 -1.88 -28.08 6.01
C MET A 210 -1.40 -29.14 5.02
N ASN A 211 -2.28 -30.14 4.76
CA ASN A 211 -1.98 -31.13 3.73
C ASN A 211 -1.93 -30.44 2.34
N PRO A 212 -0.81 -30.57 1.59
CA PRO A 212 -0.64 -29.90 0.29
C PRO A 212 -1.72 -30.21 -0.75
N LYS A 213 -2.45 -31.33 -0.59
CA LYS A 213 -3.57 -31.69 -1.48
C LYS A 213 -4.74 -30.69 -1.44
N HIS A 214 -4.85 -29.90 -0.36
CA HIS A 214 -5.88 -28.85 -0.22
C HIS A 214 -5.50 -27.54 -0.87
N ILE A 215 -4.29 -27.44 -1.42
CA ILE A 215 -3.82 -26.25 -2.15
C ILE A 215 -3.46 -26.65 -3.58
N SER A 216 -4.24 -26.15 -4.53
CA SER A 216 -4.01 -26.36 -5.96
C SER A 216 -3.51 -25.07 -6.61
N ILE A 217 -2.58 -25.17 -7.57
CA ILE A 217 -2.18 -24.04 -8.40
C ILE A 217 -2.68 -24.33 -9.81
N TYR A 218 -3.57 -23.45 -10.28
CA TYR A 218 -4.12 -23.48 -11.63
C TYR A 218 -3.35 -22.53 -12.52
N ASN A 219 -2.89 -23.01 -13.65
CA ASN A 219 -2.22 -22.23 -14.68
C ASN A 219 -2.87 -22.56 -16.03
N TYR A 220 -3.95 -21.85 -16.35
CA TYR A 220 -4.66 -22.00 -17.61
C TYR A 220 -4.12 -21.04 -18.66
N GLU A 221 -4.13 -21.45 -19.90
CA GLU A 221 -3.81 -20.58 -21.02
C GLU A 221 -4.70 -19.31 -21.00
N ASN A 222 -4.10 -18.16 -21.16
CA ASN A 222 -4.78 -16.83 -21.15
C ASN A 222 -5.43 -16.43 -19.82
N ARG A 223 -5.02 -17.02 -18.67
CA ARG A 223 -5.44 -16.57 -17.34
C ARG A 223 -4.23 -16.38 -16.44
N ILE A 224 -4.38 -15.46 -15.47
CA ILE A 224 -3.38 -15.29 -14.42
C ILE A 224 -3.35 -16.56 -13.57
N PRO A 225 -2.19 -17.14 -13.28
CA PRO A 225 -2.06 -18.26 -12.36
C PRO A 225 -2.71 -17.96 -11.02
N GLU A 226 -3.41 -18.97 -10.46
CA GLU A 226 -4.17 -18.85 -9.22
C GLU A 226 -3.80 -20.01 -8.27
N LEU A 227 -3.33 -19.68 -7.07
CA LEU A 227 -3.29 -20.59 -5.94
C LEU A 227 -4.68 -20.64 -5.31
N ASN A 228 -5.22 -21.82 -5.09
CA ASN A 228 -6.56 -22.01 -4.56
C ASN A 228 -6.52 -22.99 -3.38
N ILE A 229 -6.99 -22.54 -2.21
CA ILE A 229 -7.18 -23.34 -1.01
C ILE A 229 -8.64 -23.75 -0.98
N HIS A 230 -8.88 -25.06 -1.01
CA HIS A 230 -10.22 -25.64 -1.07
C HIS A 230 -10.45 -26.62 0.09
N SER A 231 -11.64 -26.93 0.39
CA SER A 231 -12.25 -27.55 1.57
C SER A 231 -12.44 -26.56 2.72
N LYS A 232 -13.55 -26.73 3.41
CA LYS A 232 -13.95 -25.82 4.51
C LYS A 232 -12.89 -25.76 5.64
N ASP A 233 -12.26 -26.90 5.95
CA ASP A 233 -11.29 -27.00 7.05
C ASP A 233 -9.94 -26.35 6.68
N ALA A 234 -9.46 -26.56 5.46
CA ALA A 234 -8.24 -25.92 4.98
C ALA A 234 -8.42 -24.39 4.86
N VAL A 235 -9.59 -23.93 4.41
CA VAL A 235 -9.94 -22.51 4.37
C VAL A 235 -9.97 -21.93 5.79
N GLN A 236 -10.56 -22.63 6.77
CA GLN A 236 -10.54 -22.19 8.16
C GLN A 236 -9.10 -22.11 8.68
N GLN A 237 -8.32 -23.16 8.50
CA GLN A 237 -6.93 -23.23 8.95
C GLN A 237 -6.09 -22.10 8.36
N PHE A 238 -6.25 -21.79 7.08
CA PHE A 238 -5.56 -20.67 6.44
C PHE A 238 -6.03 -19.32 6.96
N THR A 239 -7.34 -19.10 7.04
CA THR A 239 -7.89 -17.81 7.47
C THR A 239 -7.64 -17.54 8.95
N ASP A 240 -7.68 -18.55 9.81
CA ASP A 240 -7.29 -18.44 11.21
C ASP A 240 -5.80 -18.07 11.32
N TRP A 241 -4.94 -18.73 10.54
CA TRP A 241 -3.51 -18.43 10.56
C TRP A 241 -3.20 -16.98 10.20
N ILE A 242 -3.85 -16.39 9.17
CA ILE A 242 -3.55 -15.02 8.75
C ILE A 242 -4.31 -13.96 9.54
N TYR A 243 -5.47 -14.27 10.14
CA TYR A 243 -6.33 -13.26 10.78
C TYR A 243 -6.43 -13.38 12.29
N ASN A 244 -6.15 -14.54 12.86
CA ASN A 244 -6.14 -14.68 14.31
C ASN A 244 -5.02 -13.81 14.89
N ASP A 245 -5.32 -13.04 15.93
CA ASP A 245 -4.41 -12.09 16.58
C ASP A 245 -3.91 -10.95 15.67
N ALA A 246 -4.47 -10.80 14.46
CA ALA A 246 -4.07 -9.73 13.56
C ALA A 246 -4.49 -8.35 14.08
N THR A 247 -3.53 -7.42 14.17
CA THR A 247 -3.80 -6.03 14.57
C THR A 247 -4.04 -5.12 13.37
N ILE A 248 -3.63 -5.57 12.17
CA ILE A 248 -3.83 -4.86 10.92
C ILE A 248 -4.37 -5.80 9.83
N TYR A 249 -5.41 -5.37 9.15
CA TYR A 249 -6.11 -6.12 8.09
C TYR A 249 -7.01 -5.21 7.28
N LEU A 250 -7.42 -5.66 6.09
CA LEU A 250 -8.43 -5.02 5.26
C LEU A 250 -9.83 -5.39 5.77
N ASN A 251 -10.56 -4.43 6.32
CA ASN A 251 -11.81 -4.66 7.07
C ASN A 251 -12.82 -5.51 6.30
N ARG A 252 -13.02 -5.29 4.99
CA ARG A 252 -14.00 -6.07 4.20
C ARG A 252 -13.65 -7.56 4.12
N LYS A 253 -12.35 -7.93 4.10
CA LYS A 253 -11.91 -9.33 4.07
C LYS A 253 -11.95 -9.96 5.46
N TYR A 254 -11.54 -9.22 6.47
CA TYR A 254 -11.63 -9.65 7.86
C TYR A 254 -13.09 -9.88 8.29
N ASN A 255 -14.02 -8.99 7.93
CA ASN A 255 -15.45 -9.18 8.20
C ASN A 255 -16.00 -10.45 7.52
N LYS A 256 -15.50 -10.78 6.34
CA LYS A 256 -15.87 -12.01 5.65
C LYS A 256 -15.33 -13.27 6.34
N TYR A 257 -14.13 -13.18 6.90
CA TYR A 257 -13.60 -14.23 7.78
C TYR A 257 -14.48 -14.43 9.01
N LEU A 258 -14.86 -13.37 9.71
CA LEU A 258 -15.79 -13.47 10.87
C LEU A 258 -17.14 -14.04 10.48
N GLU A 259 -17.69 -13.65 9.33
CA GLU A 259 -18.91 -14.25 8.78
C GLU A 259 -18.75 -15.75 8.55
N PHE A 260 -17.65 -16.17 7.96
CA PHE A 260 -17.33 -17.59 7.73
C PHE A 260 -17.27 -18.38 9.03
N CYS A 261 -16.55 -17.89 10.05
CA CYS A 261 -16.47 -18.51 11.36
C CYS A 261 -17.87 -18.71 11.98
N ARG A 262 -18.70 -17.65 11.96
CA ARG A 262 -20.08 -17.72 12.45
C ARG A 262 -20.92 -18.77 11.71
N LEU A 263 -20.82 -18.82 10.38
CA LEU A 263 -21.58 -19.76 9.55
C LEU A 263 -21.15 -21.21 9.80
N ARG A 264 -19.88 -21.47 10.09
CA ARG A 264 -19.38 -22.79 10.46
C ARG A 264 -19.96 -23.26 11.79
N THR A 265 -19.93 -22.45 12.83
CA THR A 265 -20.51 -22.81 14.15
C THR A 265 -21.98 -23.21 14.00
N ILE A 266 -22.79 -22.43 13.28
CA ILE A 266 -24.21 -22.76 13.04
C ILE A 266 -24.40 -24.05 12.26
N SER A 267 -23.44 -24.45 11.41
CA SER A 267 -23.55 -25.68 10.61
C SER A 267 -23.09 -26.91 11.35
N GLU A 268 -22.33 -26.81 12.41
CA GLU A 268 -21.85 -27.91 13.26
C GLU A 268 -22.84 -28.24 14.40
N ASP A 269 -23.70 -27.28 14.75
CA ASP A 269 -24.76 -27.45 15.75
C ASP A 269 -26.06 -28.10 15.18
N LYS A 270 -26.08 -28.46 13.90
CA LYS A 270 -27.20 -29.13 13.21
C LYS A 270 -26.87 -30.54 12.81
#